data_ba04468288d5c800e753b0304a144069
#
_entry.id   ba04468288d5c800e753b0304a144069
#
_cell.length_a   1.000
_cell.length_b   1.000
_cell.length_c   1.000
_cell.angle_alpha   90.00
_cell.angle_beta   90.00
_cell.angle_gamma   90.00
#
_symmetry.space_group_name_H-M   'P 1'
#
loop_
_entity.id
_entity.type
_entity.pdbx_description
1 polymer ?
#
loop_
_entity_poly.entity_id
_entity_poly.type
_entity_poly.pdbx_seq_one_letter_code
_entity_poly.pdbx_strand_id
1 'polypeptide(L)'
;MTNILILGAAGQIARVATGLFLKRTDLRLTLYLRRAKRLKVTGHADRMRIVEGDVLDQATLESAMQGQDVVYANLAGAMEQQAKGIVKAMEKTGVRRLIFISSMGIYDEVPGERHGSILDPYRNSVRVIEASGLDYTILRPAWLNDRDEIDYGTTRKGETFKNADEQVSRKSVADLVIKLATTPGLEIRSSLGVHKAA
;
A
#
# COMPACT_ATOMS: atom_id res chain seq x y z
N MET A 1 19.36 -7.99 -2.82
CA MET A 1 18.70 -6.72 -3.23
C MET A 1 17.23 -7.02 -3.39
N THR A 2 16.35 -6.35 -2.64
CA THR A 2 14.91 -6.63 -2.64
C THR A 2 14.21 -5.86 -3.75
N ASN A 3 13.40 -6.55 -4.55
CA ASN A 3 12.65 -5.99 -5.67
C ASN A 3 11.23 -5.64 -5.21
N ILE A 4 10.85 -4.39 -5.33
CA ILE A 4 9.55 -3.88 -4.86
C ILE A 4 8.75 -3.33 -6.03
N LEU A 5 7.56 -3.89 -6.25
CA LEU A 5 6.58 -3.38 -7.20
C LEU A 5 5.63 -2.41 -6.50
N ILE A 6 5.56 -1.17 -6.95
CA ILE A 6 4.65 -0.14 -6.43
C ILE A 6 3.51 0.06 -7.40
N LEU A 7 2.33 -0.49 -7.09
CA LEU A 7 1.10 -0.30 -7.86
C LEU A 7 0.44 1.02 -7.46
N GLY A 8 0.13 1.86 -8.43
CA GLY A 8 -0.37 3.21 -8.19
C GLY A 8 0.72 4.19 -7.74
N ALA A 9 1.91 4.09 -8.34
CA ALA A 9 3.09 4.87 -7.96
C ALA A 9 2.93 6.40 -8.03
N ALA A 10 1.91 6.91 -8.74
CA ALA A 10 1.57 8.33 -8.74
C ALA A 10 0.72 8.78 -7.52
N GLY A 11 0.27 7.86 -6.68
CA GLY A 11 -0.48 8.18 -5.45
C GLY A 11 0.34 9.00 -4.45
N GLN A 12 -0.33 9.79 -3.62
CA GLN A 12 0.35 10.73 -2.72
C GLN A 12 1.29 10.02 -1.73
N ILE A 13 0.83 8.96 -1.05
CA ILE A 13 1.67 8.18 -0.14
C ILE A 13 2.76 7.45 -0.93
N ALA A 14 2.43 6.88 -2.11
CA ALA A 14 3.38 6.14 -2.92
C ALA A 14 4.55 7.01 -3.41
N ARG A 15 4.31 8.28 -3.73
CA ARG A 15 5.39 9.23 -4.09
C ARG A 15 6.35 9.47 -2.94
N VAL A 16 5.82 9.66 -1.73
CA VAL A 16 6.64 9.82 -0.52
C VAL A 16 7.43 8.54 -0.25
N ALA A 17 6.76 7.39 -0.29
CA ALA A 17 7.40 6.08 -0.11
C ALA A 17 8.50 5.83 -1.15
N THR A 18 8.26 6.14 -2.43
CA THR A 18 9.28 6.03 -3.50
C THR A 18 10.52 6.85 -3.16
N GLY A 19 10.35 8.10 -2.72
CA GLY A 19 11.48 8.95 -2.31
C GLY A 19 12.26 8.39 -1.13
N LEU A 20 11.58 7.77 -0.16
CA LEU A 20 12.24 7.13 0.98
C LEU A 20 12.91 5.80 0.59
N PHE A 21 12.28 4.97 -0.24
CA PHE A 21 12.89 3.74 -0.77
C PHE A 21 14.19 4.02 -1.54
N LEU A 22 14.21 5.07 -2.36
CA LEU A 22 15.37 5.44 -3.15
C LEU A 22 16.59 5.90 -2.33
N LYS A 23 16.40 6.29 -1.06
CA LYS A 23 17.50 6.55 -0.12
C LYS A 23 18.23 5.28 0.28
N ARG A 24 17.65 4.11 0.10
CA ARG A 24 18.25 2.80 0.37
C ARG A 24 18.89 2.24 -0.88
N THR A 25 20.10 1.72 -0.75
CA THR A 25 20.88 1.18 -1.88
C THR A 25 20.66 -0.31 -2.15
N ASP A 26 20.03 -1.00 -1.21
CA ASP A 26 19.75 -2.44 -1.23
C ASP A 26 18.39 -2.80 -1.90
N LEU A 27 17.71 -1.81 -2.49
CA LEU A 27 16.38 -1.99 -3.08
C LEU A 27 16.37 -1.66 -4.57
N ARG A 28 15.50 -2.38 -5.30
CA ARG A 28 15.10 -2.06 -6.68
C ARG A 28 13.60 -1.80 -6.73
N LEU A 29 13.19 -0.77 -7.48
CA LEU A 29 11.81 -0.35 -7.59
C LEU A 29 11.27 -0.57 -8.99
N THR A 30 10.07 -1.12 -9.08
CA THR A 30 9.24 -1.09 -10.29
C THR A 30 8.02 -0.20 -10.01
N LEU A 31 7.94 0.94 -10.67
CA LEU A 31 6.86 1.91 -10.51
C LEU A 31 5.78 1.64 -11.56
N TYR A 32 4.63 1.12 -11.13
CA TYR A 32 3.53 0.75 -12.02
C TYR A 32 2.38 1.76 -11.94
N LEU A 33 1.99 2.34 -13.07
CA LEU A 33 0.95 3.36 -13.12
C LEU A 33 0.38 3.55 -14.52
N ARG A 34 -0.85 4.06 -14.64
CA ARG A 34 -1.56 4.26 -15.92
C ARG A 34 -1.01 5.39 -16.82
N ARG A 35 -0.27 6.32 -16.25
CA ARG A 35 0.24 7.51 -16.97
C ARG A 35 1.64 7.84 -16.47
N ALA A 36 2.65 7.26 -17.08
CA ALA A 36 4.06 7.42 -16.68
C ALA A 36 4.51 8.89 -16.65
N LYS A 37 4.00 9.71 -17.56
CA LYS A 37 4.27 11.16 -17.62
C LYS A 37 3.90 11.95 -16.34
N ARG A 38 3.11 11.37 -15.44
CA ARG A 38 2.77 11.96 -14.13
C ARG A 38 3.86 11.80 -13.07
N LEU A 39 4.80 10.91 -13.29
CA LEU A 39 5.94 10.74 -12.38
C LEU A 39 7.07 11.69 -12.79
N LYS A 40 7.40 12.59 -11.88
CA LYS A 40 8.60 13.43 -11.97
C LYS A 40 9.69 12.85 -11.07
N VAL A 41 10.10 11.60 -11.35
CA VAL A 41 11.23 10.98 -10.65
C VAL A 41 12.39 10.94 -11.63
N THR A 42 13.49 11.61 -11.28
CA THR A 42 14.72 11.66 -12.06
C THR A 42 15.85 10.99 -11.29
N GLY A 43 16.80 10.42 -12.00
CA GLY A 43 17.90 9.66 -11.40
C GLY A 43 17.54 8.21 -11.09
N HIS A 44 18.48 7.46 -10.54
CA HIS A 44 18.32 6.06 -10.10
C HIS A 44 17.91 5.07 -11.19
N ALA A 45 18.22 5.33 -12.48
CA ALA A 45 17.87 4.44 -13.58
C ALA A 45 18.46 3.03 -13.45
N ASP A 46 19.52 2.89 -12.67
CA ASP A 46 20.15 1.62 -12.30
C ASP A 46 19.29 0.76 -11.37
N ARG A 47 18.41 1.37 -10.59
CA ARG A 47 17.62 0.70 -9.54
C ARG A 47 16.11 0.97 -9.64
N MET A 48 15.67 1.74 -10.61
CA MET A 48 14.27 2.10 -10.78
C MET A 48 13.85 1.94 -12.23
N ARG A 49 12.75 1.21 -12.45
CA ARG A 49 12.08 1.16 -13.75
C ARG A 49 10.63 1.62 -13.64
N ILE A 50 10.11 2.20 -14.69
CA ILE A 50 8.71 2.61 -14.79
C ILE A 50 8.02 1.68 -15.79
N VAL A 51 6.86 1.16 -15.37
CA VAL A 51 5.99 0.34 -16.22
C VAL A 51 4.64 1.05 -16.32
N GLU A 52 4.26 1.41 -17.56
CA GLU A 52 2.93 1.97 -17.80
C GLU A 52 1.93 0.83 -18.02
N GLY A 53 0.86 0.81 -17.21
CA GLY A 53 -0.18 -0.20 -17.30
C GLY A 53 -1.34 0.07 -16.33
N ASP A 54 -2.45 -0.60 -16.57
CA ASP A 54 -3.60 -0.62 -15.67
C ASP A 54 -3.57 -1.91 -14.82
N VAL A 55 -3.85 -1.80 -13.51
CA VAL A 55 -3.93 -2.97 -12.62
C VAL A 55 -5.04 -3.95 -13.05
N LEU A 56 -6.01 -3.49 -13.82
CA LEU A 56 -7.05 -4.33 -14.41
C LEU A 56 -6.59 -5.07 -15.68
N ASP A 57 -5.46 -4.68 -16.28
CA ASP A 57 -4.81 -5.47 -17.33
C ASP A 57 -3.97 -6.58 -16.71
N GLN A 58 -4.58 -7.78 -16.66
CA GLN A 58 -4.00 -8.94 -15.98
C GLN A 58 -2.65 -9.35 -16.58
N ALA A 59 -2.51 -9.31 -17.90
CA ALA A 59 -1.27 -9.75 -18.57
C ALA A 59 -0.10 -8.81 -18.25
N THR A 60 -0.32 -7.50 -18.37
CA THR A 60 0.69 -6.49 -18.03
C THR A 60 1.04 -6.51 -16.55
N LEU A 61 0.05 -6.73 -15.66
CA LEU A 61 0.25 -6.82 -14.22
C LEU A 61 1.10 -8.04 -13.86
N GLU A 62 0.79 -9.22 -14.39
CA GLU A 62 1.56 -10.46 -14.18
C GLU A 62 3.00 -10.30 -14.67
N SER A 63 3.20 -9.72 -15.86
CA SER A 63 4.54 -9.44 -16.39
C SER A 63 5.34 -8.49 -15.46
N ALA A 64 4.70 -7.46 -14.91
CA ALA A 64 5.34 -6.54 -13.99
C ALA A 64 5.71 -7.18 -12.64
N MET A 65 4.94 -8.20 -12.20
CA MET A 65 5.17 -8.94 -10.96
C MET A 65 6.27 -9.97 -11.03
N GLN A 66 6.69 -10.41 -12.22
CA GLN A 66 7.77 -11.39 -12.35
C GLN A 66 9.05 -10.92 -11.66
N GLY A 67 9.58 -11.77 -10.76
CA GLY A 67 10.82 -11.50 -10.03
C GLY A 67 10.73 -10.39 -8.98
N GLN A 68 9.53 -10.02 -8.56
CA GLN A 68 9.34 -9.12 -7.43
C GLN A 68 9.28 -9.90 -6.11
N ASP A 69 9.79 -9.30 -5.04
CA ASP A 69 9.74 -9.87 -3.69
C ASP A 69 8.54 -9.32 -2.91
N VAL A 70 8.19 -8.04 -3.14
CA VAL A 70 7.13 -7.32 -2.43
C VAL A 70 6.27 -6.54 -3.41
N VAL A 71 4.96 -6.58 -3.22
CA VAL A 71 3.99 -5.70 -3.87
C VAL A 71 3.47 -4.68 -2.86
N TYR A 72 3.63 -3.41 -3.17
CA TYR A 72 3.01 -2.31 -2.44
C TYR A 72 1.93 -1.67 -3.31
N ALA A 73 0.67 -1.71 -2.86
CA ALA A 73 -0.50 -1.21 -3.59
C ALA A 73 -1.10 0.01 -2.91
N ASN A 74 -1.10 1.15 -3.63
CA ASN A 74 -1.70 2.41 -3.23
C ASN A 74 -2.66 2.89 -4.32
N LEU A 75 -3.88 2.35 -4.31
CA LEU A 75 -4.84 2.40 -5.40
C LEU A 75 -6.10 3.19 -5.03
N ALA A 76 -6.92 3.47 -6.03
CA ALA A 76 -8.24 4.07 -5.90
C ALA A 76 -9.14 3.65 -7.07
N GLY A 77 -10.45 3.85 -6.92
CA GLY A 77 -11.46 3.53 -7.94
C GLY A 77 -12.02 2.12 -7.79
N ALA A 78 -11.87 1.26 -8.79
CA ALA A 78 -12.43 -0.10 -8.81
C ALA A 78 -11.64 -1.07 -7.90
N MET A 79 -11.53 -0.73 -6.61
CA MET A 79 -10.59 -1.38 -5.67
C MET A 79 -10.84 -2.88 -5.49
N GLU A 80 -12.08 -3.33 -5.51
CA GLU A 80 -12.40 -4.75 -5.40
C GLU A 80 -11.85 -5.54 -6.59
N GLN A 81 -12.10 -5.06 -7.82
CA GLN A 81 -11.62 -5.70 -9.05
C GLN A 81 -10.08 -5.65 -9.11
N GLN A 82 -9.49 -4.53 -8.69
CA GLN A 82 -8.03 -4.39 -8.61
C GLN A 82 -7.45 -5.39 -7.59
N ALA A 83 -8.07 -5.56 -6.42
CA ALA A 83 -7.62 -6.52 -5.41
C ALA A 83 -7.70 -7.98 -5.95
N LYS A 84 -8.79 -8.34 -6.64
CA LYS A 84 -8.93 -9.66 -7.29
C LYS A 84 -7.83 -9.90 -8.32
N GLY A 85 -7.54 -8.90 -9.16
CA GLY A 85 -6.46 -8.97 -10.15
C GLY A 85 -5.08 -9.11 -9.52
N ILE A 86 -4.80 -8.35 -8.45
CA ILE A 86 -3.54 -8.41 -7.69
C ILE A 86 -3.35 -9.78 -7.07
N VAL A 87 -4.35 -10.30 -6.34
CA VAL A 87 -4.27 -11.63 -5.70
C VAL A 87 -3.99 -12.69 -6.75
N LYS A 88 -4.75 -12.71 -7.86
CA LYS A 88 -4.55 -13.67 -8.96
C LYS A 88 -3.16 -13.57 -9.58
N ALA A 89 -2.66 -12.36 -9.82
CA ALA A 89 -1.33 -12.16 -10.40
C ALA A 89 -0.21 -12.59 -9.43
N MET A 90 -0.36 -12.31 -8.14
CA MET A 90 0.60 -12.72 -7.11
C MET A 90 0.64 -14.23 -6.95
N GLU A 91 -0.51 -14.91 -6.92
CA GLU A 91 -0.59 -16.38 -6.88
C GLU A 91 0.08 -17.01 -8.10
N LYS A 92 -0.17 -16.48 -9.30
CA LYS A 92 0.41 -16.99 -10.55
C LYS A 92 1.91 -16.78 -10.63
N THR A 93 2.44 -15.69 -10.11
CA THR A 93 3.88 -15.34 -10.17
C THR A 93 4.67 -15.83 -8.97
N GLY A 94 4.00 -16.36 -7.94
CA GLY A 94 4.63 -16.84 -6.71
C GLY A 94 5.03 -15.72 -5.73
N VAL A 95 4.70 -14.45 -6.02
CA VAL A 95 4.95 -13.33 -5.11
C VAL A 95 3.95 -13.40 -3.95
N ARG A 96 4.43 -13.39 -2.72
CA ARG A 96 3.56 -13.58 -1.55
C ARG A 96 3.32 -12.34 -0.72
N ARG A 97 4.31 -11.44 -0.63
CA ARG A 97 4.26 -10.27 0.26
C ARG A 97 3.47 -9.12 -0.35
N LEU A 98 2.35 -8.75 0.27
CA LEU A 98 1.48 -7.63 -0.13
C LEU A 98 1.37 -6.60 0.99
N ILE A 99 1.61 -5.33 0.68
CA ILE A 99 1.28 -4.18 1.52
C ILE A 99 0.20 -3.38 0.80
N PHE A 100 -0.97 -3.24 1.41
CA PHE A 100 -2.14 -2.63 0.76
C PHE A 100 -2.66 -1.44 1.55
N ILE A 101 -2.78 -0.29 0.90
CA ILE A 101 -3.38 0.90 1.53
C ILE A 101 -4.90 0.84 1.39
N SER A 102 -5.56 0.90 2.52
CA SER A 102 -7.01 1.00 2.67
C SER A 102 -7.37 2.33 3.37
N SER A 103 -8.34 2.33 4.25
CA SER A 103 -8.81 3.50 5.01
C SER A 103 -9.21 3.11 6.42
N MET A 104 -9.11 4.01 7.38
CA MET A 104 -9.81 3.86 8.66
C MET A 104 -11.32 3.77 8.43
N GLY A 105 -12.05 3.21 9.40
CA GLY A 105 -13.52 3.08 9.37
C GLY A 105 -14.05 1.92 8.55
N ILE A 106 -13.21 1.10 7.91
CA ILE A 106 -13.69 -0.05 7.11
C ILE A 106 -14.28 -1.19 7.94
N TYR A 107 -13.96 -1.26 9.21
CA TYR A 107 -14.47 -2.25 10.17
C TYR A 107 -15.42 -1.62 11.21
N ASP A 108 -15.88 -0.39 10.96
CA ASP A 108 -16.70 0.41 11.87
C ASP A 108 -16.01 0.63 13.25
N GLU A 109 -14.67 0.69 13.24
CA GLU A 109 -13.81 0.77 14.41
C GLU A 109 -13.59 2.20 14.95
N VAL A 110 -14.15 3.21 14.25
CA VAL A 110 -14.04 4.63 14.67
C VAL A 110 -15.24 4.99 15.53
N PRO A 111 -15.05 5.35 16.82
CA PRO A 111 -16.16 5.68 17.70
C PRO A 111 -17.01 6.85 17.18
N GLY A 112 -18.33 6.67 17.16
CA GLY A 112 -19.26 7.72 16.76
C GLY A 112 -19.37 7.97 15.26
N GLU A 113 -18.56 7.34 14.43
CA GLU A 113 -18.61 7.49 12.98
C GLU A 113 -19.27 6.30 12.29
N ARG A 114 -20.11 6.61 11.29
CA ARG A 114 -20.68 5.62 10.36
C ARG A 114 -20.46 6.11 8.93
N HIS A 115 -19.59 5.43 8.23
CA HIS A 115 -19.17 5.87 6.88
C HIS A 115 -20.09 5.34 5.75
N GLY A 116 -21.11 4.54 6.07
CA GLY A 116 -22.05 3.99 5.08
C GLY A 116 -21.33 3.28 3.92
N SER A 117 -21.92 3.38 2.73
CA SER A 117 -21.40 2.73 1.51
C SER A 117 -20.19 3.42 0.89
N ILE A 118 -19.80 4.59 1.35
CA ILE A 118 -18.63 5.32 0.81
C ILE A 118 -17.32 4.52 0.96
N LEU A 119 -17.24 3.68 1.99
CA LEU A 119 -16.08 2.80 2.24
C LEU A 119 -16.22 1.40 1.63
N ASP A 120 -17.32 1.07 0.95
CA ASP A 120 -17.53 -0.26 0.37
C ASP A 120 -16.43 -0.69 -0.61
N PRO A 121 -15.89 0.18 -1.49
CA PRO A 121 -14.74 -0.19 -2.33
C PRO A 121 -13.54 -0.67 -1.52
N TYR A 122 -13.27 -0.02 -0.39
CA TYR A 122 -12.20 -0.39 0.54
C TYR A 122 -12.53 -1.69 1.29
N ARG A 123 -13.73 -1.80 1.86
CA ARG A 123 -14.20 -3.01 2.56
C ARG A 123 -14.14 -4.24 1.67
N ASN A 124 -14.66 -4.13 0.44
CA ASN A 124 -14.69 -5.25 -0.50
C ASN A 124 -13.30 -5.66 -0.94
N SER A 125 -12.41 -4.71 -1.23
CA SER A 125 -11.01 -5.02 -1.57
C SER A 125 -10.28 -5.72 -0.43
N VAL A 126 -10.50 -5.28 0.80
CA VAL A 126 -9.90 -5.89 2.00
C VAL A 126 -10.42 -7.31 2.22
N ARG A 127 -11.73 -7.57 2.04
CA ARG A 127 -12.28 -8.94 2.12
C ARG A 127 -11.62 -9.89 1.13
N VAL A 128 -11.38 -9.44 -0.11
CA VAL A 128 -10.67 -10.23 -1.12
C VAL A 128 -9.25 -10.58 -0.66
N ILE A 129 -8.52 -9.61 -0.11
CA ILE A 129 -7.15 -9.81 0.35
C ILE A 129 -7.10 -10.70 1.59
N GLU A 130 -7.99 -10.49 2.56
CA GLU A 130 -8.06 -11.30 3.78
C GLU A 130 -8.42 -12.76 3.52
N ALA A 131 -9.21 -13.03 2.46
CA ALA A 131 -9.56 -14.37 2.03
C ALA A 131 -8.44 -15.07 1.23
N SER A 132 -7.39 -14.34 0.83
CA SER A 132 -6.27 -14.90 0.07
C SER A 132 -5.26 -15.63 0.95
N GLY A 133 -4.44 -16.46 0.31
CA GLY A 133 -3.29 -17.10 0.97
C GLY A 133 -2.04 -16.21 1.09
N LEU A 134 -2.13 -14.92 0.78
CA LEU A 134 -0.99 -14.01 0.76
C LEU A 134 -0.47 -13.63 2.15
N ASP A 135 0.78 -13.22 2.19
CA ASP A 135 1.42 -12.63 3.36
C ASP A 135 1.15 -11.11 3.35
N TYR A 136 -0.10 -10.75 3.58
CA TYR A 136 -0.55 -9.36 3.46
C TYR A 136 -0.37 -8.54 4.76
N THR A 137 -0.20 -7.24 4.59
CA THR A 137 -0.49 -6.22 5.62
C THR A 137 -1.37 -5.14 5.01
N ILE A 138 -2.52 -4.90 5.63
CA ILE A 138 -3.44 -3.84 5.25
C ILE A 138 -3.18 -2.64 6.16
N LEU A 139 -2.95 -1.47 5.57
CA LEU A 139 -2.82 -0.21 6.30
C LEU A 139 -4.09 0.62 6.15
N ARG A 140 -4.63 1.07 7.28
CA ARG A 140 -5.84 1.89 7.40
C ARG A 140 -5.48 3.27 7.97
N PRO A 141 -4.93 4.18 7.15
CA PRO A 141 -4.54 5.50 7.65
C PRO A 141 -5.74 6.30 8.14
N ALA A 142 -5.54 7.07 9.21
CA ALA A 142 -6.39 8.18 9.61
C ALA A 142 -6.35 9.31 8.56
N TRP A 143 -6.96 10.45 8.84
CA TRP A 143 -6.88 11.64 8.01
C TRP A 143 -5.42 12.02 7.74
N LEU A 144 -5.09 12.33 6.49
CA LEU A 144 -3.72 12.52 6.05
C LEU A 144 -3.35 13.99 5.91
N ASN A 145 -2.12 14.33 6.33
CA ASN A 145 -1.49 15.63 6.06
C ASN A 145 -0.13 15.47 5.36
N ASP A 146 0.51 16.58 5.01
CA ASP A 146 1.81 16.62 4.32
C ASP A 146 2.94 17.13 5.23
N ARG A 147 2.79 17.03 6.56
CA ARG A 147 3.86 17.41 7.49
C ARG A 147 5.09 16.54 7.28
N ASP A 148 6.27 17.15 7.38
CA ASP A 148 7.54 16.44 7.25
C ASP A 148 7.96 15.82 8.59
N GLU A 149 7.16 14.86 9.05
CA GLU A 149 7.36 14.16 10.33
C GLU A 149 7.14 12.65 10.19
N ILE A 150 7.83 11.88 11.04
CA ILE A 150 7.58 10.45 11.26
C ILE A 150 7.12 10.33 12.71
N ASP A 151 5.82 10.31 12.88
CA ASP A 151 5.17 10.26 14.18
C ASP A 151 3.83 9.55 14.04
N TYR A 152 3.79 8.26 14.43
CA TYR A 152 2.60 7.44 14.30
C TYR A 152 2.56 6.31 15.32
N GLY A 153 1.33 5.95 15.69
CA GLY A 153 0.99 4.71 16.36
C GLY A 153 0.20 3.80 15.45
N THR A 154 -0.01 2.57 15.87
CA THR A 154 -0.84 1.60 15.15
C THR A 154 -1.92 1.02 16.05
N THR A 155 -3.09 0.71 15.46
CA THR A 155 -4.22 0.04 16.09
C THR A 155 -4.55 -1.23 15.31
N ARG A 156 -4.65 -2.37 15.97
CA ARG A 156 -4.95 -3.65 15.31
C ARG A 156 -6.42 -3.76 14.93
N LYS A 157 -6.74 -4.63 13.96
CA LYS A 157 -8.13 -5.02 13.68
C LYS A 157 -8.77 -5.60 14.94
N GLY A 158 -9.99 -5.15 15.23
CA GLY A 158 -10.74 -5.53 16.44
C GLY A 158 -10.52 -4.63 17.64
N GLU A 159 -9.55 -3.71 17.58
CA GLU A 159 -9.37 -2.66 18.57
C GLU A 159 -10.07 -1.36 18.12
N THR A 160 -10.51 -0.56 19.09
CA THR A 160 -11.00 0.80 18.84
C THR A 160 -9.90 1.64 18.23
N PHE A 161 -10.20 2.33 17.12
CA PHE A 161 -9.22 3.19 16.44
C PHE A 161 -8.82 4.35 17.34
N LYS A 162 -7.51 4.51 17.55
CA LYS A 162 -6.96 5.55 18.42
C LYS A 162 -6.74 6.84 17.62
N ASN A 163 -6.89 7.99 18.27
CA ASN A 163 -6.61 9.32 17.72
C ASN A 163 -7.23 9.52 16.32
N ALA A 164 -8.50 9.07 16.14
CA ALA A 164 -9.18 9.11 14.85
C ALA A 164 -9.39 10.55 14.33
N ASP A 165 -9.52 11.51 15.25
CA ASP A 165 -9.69 12.94 14.95
C ASP A 165 -8.37 13.64 14.55
N GLU A 166 -7.24 12.98 14.79
CA GLU A 166 -5.92 13.51 14.49
C GLU A 166 -5.47 13.12 13.07
N GLN A 167 -4.67 13.99 12.48
CA GLN A 167 -4.09 13.72 11.16
C GLN A 167 -2.72 13.05 11.30
N VAL A 168 -2.48 12.00 10.52
CA VAL A 168 -1.17 11.37 10.37
C VAL A 168 -0.49 11.83 9.08
N SER A 169 0.82 12.05 9.13
CA SER A 169 1.54 12.47 7.92
C SER A 169 1.67 11.33 6.91
N ARG A 170 1.62 11.68 5.61
CA ARG A 170 1.92 10.71 4.55
C ARG A 170 3.32 10.12 4.68
N LYS A 171 4.25 10.88 5.27
CA LYS A 171 5.61 10.42 5.54
C LYS A 171 5.64 9.35 6.64
N SER A 172 4.82 9.48 7.68
CA SER A 172 4.64 8.46 8.71
C SER A 172 4.12 7.15 8.13
N VAL A 173 3.07 7.22 7.29
CA VAL A 173 2.54 6.03 6.62
C VAL A 173 3.57 5.40 5.68
N ALA A 174 4.29 6.22 4.93
CA ALA A 174 5.35 5.76 4.03
C ALA A 174 6.52 5.10 4.78
N ASP A 175 6.90 5.61 5.95
CA ASP A 175 7.91 4.99 6.82
C ASP A 175 7.49 3.58 7.25
N LEU A 176 6.23 3.41 7.66
CA LEU A 176 5.70 2.09 8.00
C LEU A 176 5.70 1.16 6.79
N VAL A 177 5.32 1.64 5.60
CA VAL A 177 5.40 0.85 4.35
C VAL A 177 6.82 0.34 4.12
N ILE A 178 7.85 1.17 4.34
CA ILE A 178 9.25 0.78 4.16
C ILE A 178 9.63 -0.28 5.18
N LYS A 179 9.32 -0.11 6.45
CA LYS A 179 9.58 -1.10 7.50
C LYS A 179 8.96 -2.45 7.15
N LEU A 180 7.69 -2.46 6.72
CA LEU A 180 6.98 -3.67 6.31
C LEU A 180 7.57 -4.34 5.07
N ALA A 181 8.06 -3.56 4.12
CA ALA A 181 8.65 -4.08 2.88
C ALA A 181 10.07 -4.63 3.08
N THR A 182 10.78 -4.15 4.10
CA THR A 182 12.21 -4.47 4.30
C THR A 182 12.49 -5.34 5.52
N THR A 183 11.46 -5.67 6.30
CA THR A 183 11.58 -6.55 7.47
C THR A 183 10.77 -7.83 7.21
N PRO A 184 11.41 -8.95 6.88
CA PRO A 184 10.73 -10.20 6.64
C PRO A 184 9.88 -10.64 7.84
N GLY A 185 8.65 -11.11 7.59
CA GLY A 185 7.76 -11.62 8.63
C GLY A 185 7.02 -10.55 9.45
N LEU A 186 7.35 -9.27 9.29
CA LEU A 186 6.72 -8.20 10.06
C LEU A 186 5.24 -8.04 9.67
N GLU A 187 4.34 -8.15 10.67
CA GLU A 187 2.89 -7.91 10.54
C GLU A 187 2.22 -8.66 9.37
N ILE A 188 2.61 -9.92 9.16
CA ILE A 188 1.96 -10.81 8.18
C ILE A 188 0.53 -11.11 8.63
N ARG A 189 -0.42 -11.08 7.67
CA ARG A 189 -1.86 -11.28 7.87
C ARG A 189 -2.46 -10.35 8.92
N SER A 190 -1.96 -9.11 8.92
CA SER A 190 -2.38 -8.06 9.84
C SER A 190 -3.10 -6.93 9.12
N SER A 191 -4.00 -6.26 9.84
CA SER A 191 -4.63 -5.01 9.42
C SER A 191 -4.41 -3.96 10.49
N LEU A 192 -3.67 -2.92 10.16
CA LEU A 192 -3.19 -1.89 11.07
C LEU A 192 -3.84 -0.54 10.74
N GLY A 193 -4.56 0.04 11.70
CA GLY A 193 -4.84 1.47 11.70
C GLY A 193 -3.54 2.25 11.89
N VAL A 194 -3.36 3.32 11.14
CA VAL A 194 -2.18 4.18 11.26
C VAL A 194 -2.65 5.58 11.63
N HIS A 195 -2.32 6.02 12.81
CA HIS A 195 -2.79 7.27 13.40
C HIS A 195 -1.63 8.08 13.96
N LYS A 196 -1.86 9.34 14.34
CA LYS A 196 -0.89 10.14 15.10
C LYS A 196 -0.52 9.42 16.39
N ALA A 197 0.75 9.43 16.77
CA ALA A 197 1.15 8.91 18.08
C ALA A 197 0.48 9.71 19.22
N ALA A 198 0.31 9.07 20.37
CA ALA A 198 -0.26 9.70 21.55
C ALA A 198 0.75 10.64 22.21
#